data_04c8f7c9dd1d786fbcb736c0e5b1b6ed
#
_entry.id   04c8f7c9dd1d786fbcb736c0e5b1b6ed
#
_cell.length_a   1.000
_cell.length_b   1.000
_cell.length_c   1.000
_cell.angle_alpha   90.00
_cell.angle_beta   90.00
_cell.angle_gamma   90.00
#
_symmetry.space_group_name_H-M   'P 1'
#
loop_
_entity.id
_entity.type
_entity.pdbx_description
1 polymer ?
#
loop_
_entity_poly.entity_id
_entity_poly.type
_entity_poly.pdbx_seq_one_letter_code
_entity_poly.pdbx_strand_id
1 'polypeptide(L)'
;MNEAGNNGDSGWKRMSFKGNKVWAAVDENDVFIERAGKIRIKYNLEQNYTYWIKKENLKPEENAVKKGAKKGSKRVKNKNGGNREKPGTENSTRANENHVTIFTDGASSGNPGPAGIGIYMKYRDKEKEHSESIGTATNNVAELTAIKRALELLKRTDVPVRLYTDSGYCQGVLVKGWKARENKDLIHQIQQLIAKFGDIKILKVKGHAGIKENEIADSLATDAAK
;
A
#
# COMPACT_ATOMS: atom_id res chain seq x y z
N MET A 1 -22.22 -33.41 4.12
CA MET A 1 -21.39 -33.77 2.95
C MET A 1 -20.70 -32.50 2.51
N ASN A 2 -19.43 -32.34 2.86
CA ASN A 2 -18.63 -31.15 2.57
C ASN A 2 -18.03 -31.33 1.18
N GLU A 3 -18.52 -30.58 0.21
CA GLU A 3 -17.81 -30.42 -1.06
C GLU A 3 -16.69 -29.39 -0.86
N ALA A 4 -15.49 -29.88 -0.52
CA ALA A 4 -14.26 -29.15 -0.69
C ALA A 4 -14.01 -29.00 -2.19
N GLY A 5 -14.34 -27.84 -2.76
CA GLY A 5 -14.06 -27.51 -4.14
C GLY A 5 -12.55 -27.53 -4.39
N ASN A 6 -12.09 -28.55 -5.06
CA ASN A 6 -10.75 -28.69 -5.61
C ASN A 6 -10.56 -27.55 -6.64
N ASN A 7 -9.90 -26.45 -6.25
CA ASN A 7 -9.55 -25.37 -7.15
C ASN A 7 -8.42 -25.84 -8.06
N GLY A 8 -8.75 -26.28 -9.28
CA GLY A 8 -7.84 -26.77 -10.30
C GLY A 8 -6.89 -25.70 -10.87
N ASP A 9 -6.11 -25.04 -10.03
CA ASP A 9 -4.99 -24.24 -10.45
C ASP A 9 -3.79 -25.15 -10.69
N SER A 10 -3.46 -25.38 -11.95
CA SER A 10 -2.26 -26.12 -12.29
C SER A 10 -1.04 -25.21 -12.46
N GLY A 11 -1.22 -23.91 -12.67
CA GLY A 11 -0.10 -23.00 -12.88
C GLY A 11 -0.43 -21.51 -12.83
N TRP A 12 0.62 -20.70 -12.99
CA TRP A 12 0.55 -19.24 -13.02
C TRP A 12 1.35 -18.70 -14.20
N LYS A 13 0.69 -17.97 -15.08
CA LYS A 13 1.30 -17.34 -16.28
C LYS A 13 1.61 -15.87 -16.02
N ARG A 14 2.81 -15.46 -16.44
CA ARG A 14 3.23 -14.06 -16.33
C ARG A 14 2.49 -13.17 -17.33
N MET A 15 1.88 -12.11 -16.82
CA MET A 15 1.05 -11.18 -17.58
C MET A 15 1.25 -9.75 -17.10
N SER A 16 0.59 -8.79 -17.76
CA SER A 16 0.54 -7.37 -17.36
C SER A 16 -0.89 -6.94 -17.07
N PHE A 17 -1.11 -6.25 -15.95
CA PHE A 17 -2.37 -5.63 -15.57
C PHE A 17 -2.14 -4.19 -15.10
N LYS A 18 -2.75 -3.22 -15.77
CA LYS A 18 -2.58 -1.78 -15.48
C LYS A 18 -1.11 -1.33 -15.41
N GLY A 19 -0.25 -1.92 -16.24
CA GLY A 19 1.19 -1.62 -16.27
C GLY A 19 2.04 -2.33 -15.21
N ASN A 20 1.43 -3.12 -14.32
CA ASN A 20 2.14 -3.94 -13.34
C ASN A 20 2.28 -5.37 -13.87
N LYS A 21 3.39 -6.01 -13.49
CA LYS A 21 3.59 -7.44 -13.73
C LYS A 21 2.74 -8.23 -12.73
N VAL A 22 1.99 -9.21 -13.25
CA VAL A 22 1.10 -10.08 -12.46
C VAL A 22 1.24 -11.53 -12.91
N TRP A 23 0.77 -12.42 -12.07
CA TRP A 23 0.63 -13.84 -12.37
C TRP A 23 -0.85 -14.18 -12.51
N ALA A 24 -1.27 -14.68 -13.66
CA ALA A 24 -2.63 -15.09 -13.96
C ALA A 24 -2.76 -16.62 -13.84
N ALA A 25 -3.81 -17.08 -13.20
CA ALA A 25 -4.08 -18.51 -13.01
C ALA A 25 -4.40 -19.17 -14.35
N VAL A 26 -3.75 -20.30 -14.62
CA VAL A 26 -3.95 -21.13 -15.82
C VAL A 26 -4.15 -22.59 -15.43
N ASP A 27 -4.82 -23.34 -16.31
CA ASP A 27 -4.95 -24.78 -16.23
C ASP A 27 -3.71 -25.50 -16.79
N GLU A 28 -3.78 -26.83 -16.87
CA GLU A 28 -2.71 -27.70 -17.38
C GLU A 28 -2.37 -27.44 -18.86
N ASN A 29 -3.28 -26.86 -19.63
CA ASN A 29 -3.12 -26.53 -21.04
C ASN A 29 -2.72 -25.06 -21.28
N ASP A 30 -2.27 -24.34 -20.21
CA ASP A 30 -1.90 -22.93 -20.26
C ASP A 30 -3.08 -21.99 -20.61
N VAL A 31 -4.32 -22.44 -20.41
CA VAL A 31 -5.54 -21.67 -20.63
C VAL A 31 -5.93 -20.96 -19.32
N PHE A 32 -6.30 -19.68 -19.43
CA PHE A 32 -6.69 -18.89 -18.25
C PHE A 32 -7.93 -19.46 -17.57
N ILE A 33 -7.85 -19.66 -16.27
CA ILE A 33 -8.99 -20.05 -15.43
C ILE A 33 -9.92 -18.86 -15.29
N GLU A 34 -11.06 -18.94 -15.98
CA GLU A 34 -12.05 -17.87 -16.07
C GLU A 34 -13.30 -18.22 -15.27
N ARG A 35 -13.80 -17.25 -14.48
CA ARG A 35 -15.08 -17.34 -13.79
C ARG A 35 -15.86 -16.04 -13.98
N ALA A 36 -17.05 -16.13 -14.57
CA ALA A 36 -17.92 -14.99 -14.86
C ALA A 36 -17.19 -13.81 -15.57
N GLY A 37 -16.41 -14.12 -16.61
CA GLY A 37 -15.67 -13.10 -17.39
C GLY A 37 -14.44 -12.53 -16.68
N LYS A 38 -14.06 -13.08 -15.55
CA LYS A 38 -12.91 -12.64 -14.75
C LYS A 38 -11.84 -13.73 -14.67
N ILE A 39 -10.58 -13.31 -14.64
CA ILE A 39 -9.41 -14.16 -14.44
C ILE A 39 -8.83 -13.88 -13.06
N ARG A 40 -8.40 -14.91 -12.38
CA ARG A 40 -7.74 -14.85 -11.09
C ARG A 40 -6.28 -14.47 -11.28
N ILE A 41 -5.81 -13.42 -10.59
CA ILE A 41 -4.42 -12.97 -10.64
C ILE A 41 -3.83 -12.80 -9.26
N LYS A 42 -2.50 -12.81 -9.17
CA LYS A 42 -1.71 -12.35 -8.03
C LYS A 42 -0.50 -11.54 -8.49
N TYR A 43 -0.03 -10.64 -7.65
CA TYR A 43 1.12 -9.78 -7.97
C TYR A 43 2.45 -10.47 -7.66
N ASN A 44 2.47 -11.40 -6.69
CA ASN A 44 3.63 -12.22 -6.32
C ASN A 44 3.20 -13.69 -6.19
N LEU A 45 4.06 -14.64 -6.58
CA LEU A 45 3.78 -16.07 -6.47
C LEU A 45 3.62 -16.55 -5.02
N GLU A 46 4.36 -15.95 -4.10
CA GLU A 46 4.30 -16.27 -2.67
C GLU A 46 3.07 -15.68 -1.95
N GLN A 47 2.31 -14.84 -2.65
CA GLN A 47 1.12 -14.19 -2.11
C GLN A 47 -0.01 -15.22 -1.90
N ASN A 48 -0.58 -15.25 -0.71
CA ASN A 48 -1.64 -16.20 -0.33
C ASN A 48 -3.04 -15.79 -0.81
N TYR A 49 -3.24 -14.57 -1.24
CA TYR A 49 -4.51 -14.05 -1.74
C TYR A 49 -4.45 -13.73 -3.24
N THR A 50 -5.62 -13.74 -3.90
CA THR A 50 -5.75 -13.53 -5.33
C THR A 50 -6.84 -12.50 -5.63
N TYR A 51 -6.76 -11.89 -6.82
CA TYR A 51 -7.73 -10.91 -7.29
C TYR A 51 -8.44 -11.43 -8.54
N TRP A 52 -9.72 -11.14 -8.66
CA TRP A 52 -10.50 -11.40 -9.86
C TRP A 52 -10.58 -10.14 -10.71
N ILE A 53 -9.96 -10.15 -11.88
CA ILE A 53 -9.97 -9.02 -12.83
C ILE A 53 -10.69 -9.42 -14.12
N LYS A 54 -11.29 -8.45 -14.82
CA LYS A 54 -11.85 -8.70 -16.14
C LYS A 54 -10.75 -9.10 -17.12
N LYS A 55 -11.01 -10.13 -17.92
CA LYS A 55 -10.07 -10.69 -18.92
C LYS A 55 -9.53 -9.64 -19.87
N GLU A 56 -10.37 -8.71 -20.32
CA GLU A 56 -10.03 -7.61 -21.23
C GLU A 56 -8.92 -6.69 -20.71
N ASN A 57 -8.70 -6.64 -19.40
CA ASN A 57 -7.68 -5.82 -18.75
C ASN A 57 -6.32 -6.52 -18.59
N LEU A 58 -6.25 -7.80 -18.95
CA LEU A 58 -5.03 -8.59 -18.88
C LEU A 58 -4.32 -8.54 -20.23
N LYS A 59 -3.02 -8.24 -20.24
CA LYS A 59 -2.20 -8.11 -21.45
C LYS A 59 -0.96 -8.99 -21.33
N PRO A 60 -0.40 -9.49 -22.48
CA PRO A 60 0.92 -10.13 -22.46
C PRO A 60 1.98 -9.22 -21.85
N GLU A 61 3.02 -9.79 -21.24
CA GLU A 61 4.09 -9.02 -20.58
C GLU A 61 4.83 -8.08 -21.54
N GLU A 62 4.99 -8.47 -22.81
CA GLU A 62 5.66 -7.70 -23.86
C GLU A 62 5.00 -6.34 -24.16
N ASN A 63 3.73 -6.16 -23.82
CA ASN A 63 2.99 -4.90 -24.00
C ASN A 63 3.05 -3.97 -22.78
N ALA A 64 3.86 -4.27 -21.78
CA ALA A 64 4.15 -3.39 -20.66
C ALA A 64 5.22 -2.34 -21.02
N VAL A 65 5.09 -1.69 -22.21
CA VAL A 65 6.02 -0.67 -22.71
C VAL A 65 5.78 0.65 -21.98
N LYS A 66 6.78 1.04 -21.21
CA LYS A 66 7.28 2.41 -21.00
C LYS A 66 6.33 3.55 -21.38
N LYS A 67 5.43 3.94 -20.49
CA LYS A 67 4.91 5.31 -20.51
C LYS A 67 5.79 6.16 -19.59
N GLY A 68 6.69 6.95 -20.21
CA GLY A 68 7.44 7.96 -19.45
C GLY A 68 8.83 8.29 -19.98
N ALA A 69 8.98 8.56 -21.27
CA ALA A 69 10.14 9.31 -21.74
C ALA A 69 9.66 10.59 -22.42
N LYS A 70 9.54 11.67 -21.67
CA LYS A 70 9.46 13.02 -22.24
C LYS A 70 10.85 13.42 -22.70
N LYS A 71 10.96 13.70 -24.01
CA LYS A 71 12.09 14.38 -24.66
C LYS A 71 12.41 15.68 -23.89
N GLY A 72 13.63 15.80 -23.43
CA GLY A 72 14.21 17.01 -22.89
C GLY A 72 15.53 17.29 -23.61
N SER A 73 15.54 18.34 -24.35
CA SER A 73 16.54 19.15 -25.02
C SER A 73 17.99 18.97 -24.58
N LYS A 74 18.86 18.92 -25.59
CA LYS A 74 20.32 19.05 -25.55
C LYS A 74 20.76 20.36 -24.85
N ARG A 75 21.69 20.28 -23.91
CA ARG A 75 22.66 21.36 -23.68
C ARG A 75 24.00 20.83 -23.18
N VAL A 76 24.93 20.94 -24.07
CA VAL A 76 26.37 21.28 -23.99
C VAL A 76 27.16 20.89 -22.72
N LYS A 77 28.24 20.14 -23.03
CA LYS A 77 29.40 19.79 -22.20
C LYS A 77 30.06 21.01 -21.56
N ASN A 78 30.43 20.90 -20.30
CA ASN A 78 31.70 21.44 -19.85
C ASN A 78 32.44 20.44 -18.95
N LYS A 79 33.70 20.20 -19.29
CA LYS A 79 34.66 19.37 -18.59
C LYS A 79 35.33 20.17 -17.47
N ASN A 80 35.44 19.57 -16.29
CA ASN A 80 36.66 19.59 -15.44
C ASN A 80 36.32 18.72 -14.22
N GLY A 81 37.01 17.69 -14.05
CA GLY A 81 38.24 17.39 -13.41
C GLY A 81 38.06 17.08 -11.91
N GLY A 82 38.24 15.79 -11.52
CA GLY A 82 38.83 15.50 -10.21
C GLY A 82 37.90 14.82 -9.18
N ASN A 83 38.18 13.62 -9.01
CA ASN A 83 38.32 12.78 -7.81
C ASN A 83 37.29 11.66 -7.66
N ARG A 84 37.82 10.44 -7.83
CA ARG A 84 37.14 9.19 -7.50
C ARG A 84 37.23 9.01 -5.99
N GLU A 85 36.08 8.98 -5.33
CA GLU A 85 35.96 8.26 -4.07
C GLU A 85 34.86 7.19 -4.20
N LYS A 86 35.24 5.97 -3.80
CA LYS A 86 34.43 4.76 -3.79
C LYS A 86 33.28 4.93 -2.77
N PRO A 87 32.07 4.38 -3.01
CA PRO A 87 31.05 4.32 -1.97
C PRO A 87 31.47 3.26 -0.96
N GLY A 88 31.98 3.72 0.17
CA GLY A 88 32.14 2.93 1.39
C GLY A 88 30.82 2.83 2.11
N THR A 89 30.41 1.58 2.35
CA THR A 89 29.69 1.04 3.50
C THR A 89 28.94 2.03 4.41
N GLU A 90 27.65 1.76 4.50
CA GLU A 90 26.80 1.83 5.71
C GLU A 90 27.36 2.65 6.89
N ASN A 91 26.95 3.89 6.93
CA ASN A 91 26.71 4.58 8.19
C ASN A 91 25.39 5.32 8.02
N SER A 92 24.29 4.64 8.36
CA SER A 92 23.02 5.30 8.62
C SER A 92 23.26 6.30 9.74
N THR A 93 23.54 7.52 9.36
CA THR A 93 23.42 8.68 10.21
C THR A 93 22.10 8.54 10.96
N ARG A 94 22.19 8.30 12.28
CA ARG A 94 21.12 8.57 13.24
C ARG A 94 20.86 10.08 13.18
N ALA A 95 20.22 10.51 12.09
CA ALA A 95 19.57 11.81 12.02
C ALA A 95 18.64 11.83 13.23
N ASN A 96 18.78 12.83 14.06
CA ASN A 96 17.95 13.12 15.23
C ASN A 96 16.49 13.17 14.78
N GLU A 97 15.82 12.00 14.69
CA GLU A 97 14.44 11.88 14.26
C GLU A 97 13.55 12.40 15.38
N ASN A 98 13.47 13.72 15.48
CA ASN A 98 12.63 14.39 16.46
C ASN A 98 11.17 14.45 15.98
N HIS A 99 10.71 13.41 15.29
CA HIS A 99 9.33 13.26 14.83
C HIS A 99 8.79 11.86 15.13
N VAL A 100 7.48 11.76 15.26
CA VAL A 100 6.80 10.45 15.32
C VAL A 100 6.65 9.90 13.92
N THR A 101 7.16 8.70 13.68
CA THR A 101 6.96 7.94 12.45
C THR A 101 5.82 6.95 12.66
N ILE A 102 4.85 6.93 11.75
CA ILE A 102 3.67 6.07 11.82
C ILE A 102 3.49 5.37 10.49
N PHE A 103 3.21 4.07 10.50
CA PHE A 103 2.72 3.31 9.37
C PHE A 103 1.33 2.80 9.68
N THR A 104 0.41 2.94 8.73
CA THR A 104 -0.98 2.51 8.88
C THR A 104 -1.41 1.68 7.70
N ASP A 105 -2.16 0.62 7.99
CA ASP A 105 -2.84 -0.19 7.00
C ASP A 105 -4.24 -0.59 7.47
N GLY A 106 -5.11 -0.89 6.51
CA GLY A 106 -6.46 -1.39 6.75
C GLY A 106 -6.77 -2.55 5.82
N ALA A 107 -7.25 -3.64 6.39
CA ALA A 107 -7.63 -4.83 5.64
C ALA A 107 -9.12 -5.14 5.77
N SER A 108 -9.69 -5.77 4.74
CA SER A 108 -11.08 -6.24 4.73
C SER A 108 -11.16 -7.60 4.02
N SER A 109 -11.68 -8.60 4.71
CA SER A 109 -11.94 -9.94 4.17
C SER A 109 -13.25 -9.97 3.38
N GLY A 110 -13.30 -9.25 2.26
CA GLY A 110 -14.45 -8.91 1.46
C GLY A 110 -14.56 -7.38 1.30
N ASN A 111 -15.52 -6.89 0.48
CA ASN A 111 -15.62 -5.45 0.28
C ASN A 111 -17.08 -5.02 0.03
N PRO A 112 -17.89 -4.84 1.12
CA PRO A 112 -17.53 -4.93 2.54
C PRO A 112 -17.37 -6.35 3.07
N GLY A 113 -16.68 -6.48 4.23
CA GLY A 113 -16.47 -7.74 4.95
C GLY A 113 -15.85 -7.50 6.33
N PRO A 114 -15.56 -8.55 7.10
CA PRO A 114 -14.78 -8.42 8.34
C PRO A 114 -13.54 -7.59 8.08
N ALA A 115 -13.30 -6.59 8.89
CA ALA A 115 -12.25 -5.60 8.65
C ALA A 115 -11.45 -5.28 9.91
N GLY A 116 -10.18 -5.02 9.70
CA GLY A 116 -9.23 -4.70 10.76
C GLY A 116 -8.29 -3.57 10.36
N ILE A 117 -7.67 -2.98 11.36
CA ILE A 117 -6.66 -1.95 11.20
C ILE A 117 -5.37 -2.34 11.88
N GLY A 118 -4.24 -1.94 11.28
CA GLY A 118 -2.92 -2.12 11.80
C GLY A 118 -2.15 -0.80 11.81
N ILE A 119 -1.45 -0.55 12.90
CA ILE A 119 -0.71 0.68 13.13
C ILE A 119 0.63 0.34 13.79
N TYR A 120 1.72 0.79 13.17
CA TYR A 120 3.04 0.78 13.76
C TYR A 120 3.49 2.21 14.01
N MET A 121 3.97 2.50 15.21
CA MET A 121 4.45 3.84 15.60
C MET A 121 5.85 3.75 16.17
N LYS A 122 6.69 4.74 15.82
CA LYS A 122 8.04 4.88 16.35
C LYS A 122 8.33 6.32 16.71
N TYR A 123 8.90 6.53 17.89
CA TYR A 123 9.45 7.80 18.32
C TYR A 123 10.77 7.55 19.06
N ARG A 124 11.87 7.99 18.47
CA ARG A 124 13.23 7.68 18.95
C ARG A 124 13.45 6.17 19.04
N ASP A 125 13.70 5.67 20.22
CA ASP A 125 13.95 4.25 20.57
C ASP A 125 12.68 3.48 21.01
N LYS A 126 11.53 4.16 21.06
CA LYS A 126 10.25 3.57 21.47
C LYS A 126 9.41 3.21 20.25
N GLU A 127 8.93 1.99 20.24
CA GLU A 127 8.02 1.46 19.23
C GLU A 127 6.71 1.03 19.88
N LYS A 128 5.62 1.14 19.15
CA LYS A 128 4.29 0.71 19.57
C LYS A 128 3.53 0.17 18.37
N GLU A 129 2.94 -0.99 18.55
CA GLU A 129 2.02 -1.61 17.62
C GLU A 129 0.59 -1.51 18.14
N HIS A 130 -0.38 -1.42 17.24
CA HIS A 130 -1.80 -1.46 17.56
C HIS A 130 -2.55 -2.19 16.46
N SER A 131 -3.42 -3.10 16.87
CA SER A 131 -4.28 -3.89 16.00
C SER A 131 -5.69 -3.85 16.56
N GLU A 132 -6.72 -3.66 15.73
CA GLU A 132 -8.10 -3.55 16.16
C GLU A 132 -9.04 -4.06 15.08
N SER A 133 -9.99 -4.94 15.43
CA SER A 133 -11.10 -5.29 14.54
C SER A 133 -12.14 -4.18 14.56
N ILE A 134 -12.59 -3.76 13.39
CA ILE A 134 -13.56 -2.66 13.23
C ILE A 134 -14.93 -3.15 12.75
N GLY A 135 -15.18 -4.46 12.84
CA GLY A 135 -16.41 -5.07 12.36
C GLY A 135 -16.47 -5.18 10.84
N THR A 136 -17.65 -5.02 10.24
CA THR A 136 -17.83 -5.12 8.79
C THR A 136 -17.61 -3.76 8.13
N ALA A 137 -16.62 -3.67 7.24
CA ALA A 137 -16.30 -2.44 6.52
C ALA A 137 -15.73 -2.71 5.11
N THR A 138 -15.66 -1.67 4.29
CA THR A 138 -14.90 -1.72 3.04
C THR A 138 -13.42 -1.48 3.31
N ASN A 139 -12.56 -1.91 2.38
CA ASN A 139 -11.11 -1.66 2.50
C ASN A 139 -10.78 -0.17 2.66
N ASN A 140 -11.44 0.70 1.89
CA ASN A 140 -11.22 2.16 2.01
C ASN A 140 -11.62 2.70 3.41
N VAL A 141 -12.68 2.16 4.02
CA VAL A 141 -13.08 2.54 5.38
C VAL A 141 -12.04 2.05 6.38
N ALA A 142 -11.51 0.83 6.23
CA ALA A 142 -10.48 0.30 7.11
C ALA A 142 -9.19 1.15 7.03
N GLU A 143 -8.71 1.47 5.85
CA GLU A 143 -7.54 2.33 5.64
C GLU A 143 -7.70 3.74 6.25
N LEU A 144 -8.87 4.38 6.04
CA LEU A 144 -9.17 5.67 6.66
C LEU A 144 -9.26 5.57 8.18
N THR A 145 -9.87 4.50 8.69
CA THR A 145 -10.00 4.26 10.15
C THR A 145 -8.65 4.03 10.78
N ALA A 146 -7.73 3.33 10.13
CA ALA A 146 -6.36 3.16 10.60
C ALA A 146 -5.65 4.52 10.78
N ILE A 147 -5.78 5.43 9.81
CA ILE A 147 -5.23 6.79 9.91
C ILE A 147 -5.90 7.56 11.06
N LYS A 148 -7.24 7.53 11.17
CA LYS A 148 -7.97 8.19 12.25
C LYS A 148 -7.48 7.71 13.61
N ARG A 149 -7.46 6.39 13.80
CA ARG A 149 -7.04 5.77 15.05
C ARG A 149 -5.59 6.09 15.41
N ALA A 150 -4.70 6.10 14.42
CA ALA A 150 -3.31 6.48 14.62
C ALA A 150 -3.17 7.91 15.18
N LEU A 151 -3.94 8.86 14.65
CA LEU A 151 -3.94 10.25 15.13
C LEU A 151 -4.57 10.38 16.53
N GLU A 152 -5.62 9.62 16.83
CA GLU A 152 -6.26 9.59 18.15
C GLU A 152 -5.35 9.02 19.25
N LEU A 153 -4.47 8.09 18.91
CA LEU A 153 -3.51 7.49 19.84
C LEU A 153 -2.37 8.45 20.24
N LEU A 154 -2.17 9.54 19.49
CA LEU A 154 -1.16 10.54 19.79
C LEU A 154 -1.64 11.49 20.89
N LYS A 155 -0.89 11.53 22.00
CA LYS A 155 -1.20 12.41 23.15
C LYS A 155 -0.70 13.85 22.95
N ARG A 156 0.26 14.05 22.08
CA ARG A 156 0.92 15.34 21.81
C ARG A 156 0.74 15.72 20.36
N THR A 157 0.40 16.97 20.10
CA THR A 157 0.19 17.53 18.77
C THR A 157 1.29 18.52 18.36
N ASP A 158 2.20 18.84 19.28
CA ASP A 158 3.35 19.73 19.09
C ASP A 158 4.60 19.01 18.56
N VAL A 159 4.61 17.67 18.57
CA VAL A 159 5.70 16.88 17.99
C VAL A 159 5.40 16.64 16.51
N PRO A 160 6.40 16.85 15.61
CA PRO A 160 6.22 16.57 14.20
C PRO A 160 5.82 15.12 13.93
N VAL A 161 4.92 14.88 12.98
CA VAL A 161 4.41 13.54 12.61
C VAL A 161 4.67 13.26 11.14
N ARG A 162 5.15 12.05 10.85
CA ARG A 162 5.30 11.50 9.49
C ARG A 162 4.49 10.21 9.43
N LEU A 163 3.30 10.30 8.84
CA LEU A 163 2.37 9.18 8.69
C LEU A 163 2.48 8.61 7.29
N TYR A 164 2.74 7.33 7.21
CA TYR A 164 2.90 6.59 5.97
C TYR A 164 1.71 5.65 5.76
N THR A 165 1.19 5.63 4.54
CA THR A 165 0.16 4.70 4.07
C THR A 165 0.45 4.30 2.62
N ASP A 166 0.14 3.10 2.22
CA ASP A 166 0.21 2.67 0.83
C ASP A 166 -1.11 2.90 0.07
N SER A 167 -2.17 3.34 0.78
CA SER A 167 -3.45 3.67 0.20
C SER A 167 -3.39 4.87 -0.74
N GLY A 168 -3.61 4.60 -2.03
CA GLY A 168 -3.79 5.66 -3.02
C GLY A 168 -5.04 6.50 -2.79
N TYR A 169 -6.10 5.88 -2.23
CA TYR A 169 -7.35 6.55 -1.90
C TYR A 169 -7.16 7.54 -0.75
N CYS A 170 -6.61 7.09 0.37
CA CYS A 170 -6.34 7.96 1.52
C CYS A 170 -5.46 9.16 1.14
N GLN A 171 -4.38 8.92 0.42
CA GLN A 171 -3.51 10.00 -0.08
C GLN A 171 -4.27 10.96 -1.02
N GLY A 172 -5.18 10.44 -1.86
CA GLY A 172 -6.01 11.23 -2.75
C GLY A 172 -6.93 12.18 -2.02
N VAL A 173 -7.73 11.66 -1.07
CA VAL A 173 -8.77 12.44 -0.39
C VAL A 173 -8.24 13.30 0.76
N LEU A 174 -7.15 12.93 1.42
CA LEU A 174 -6.59 13.68 2.56
C LEU A 174 -5.52 14.70 2.14
N VAL A 175 -4.79 14.44 1.05
CA VAL A 175 -3.63 15.27 0.67
C VAL A 175 -3.79 15.94 -0.68
N LYS A 176 -4.32 15.21 -1.70
CA LYS A 176 -4.39 15.71 -3.09
C LYS A 176 -5.69 16.44 -3.43
N GLY A 177 -6.59 16.60 -2.46
CA GLY A 177 -7.85 17.31 -2.65
C GLY A 177 -8.85 16.59 -3.58
N TRP A 178 -8.79 15.26 -3.67
CA TRP A 178 -9.80 14.53 -4.43
C TRP A 178 -11.18 14.69 -3.80
N LYS A 179 -12.19 14.92 -4.62
CA LYS A 179 -13.58 14.99 -4.17
C LYS A 179 -14.06 13.58 -3.81
N ALA A 180 -14.23 13.33 -2.53
CA ALA A 180 -14.79 12.08 -2.04
C ALA A 180 -16.28 11.99 -2.38
N ARG A 181 -16.73 10.88 -2.95
CA ARG A 181 -18.15 10.56 -3.14
C ARG A 181 -18.73 9.87 -1.91
N GLU A 182 -17.93 9.01 -1.28
CA GLU A 182 -18.27 8.21 -0.10
C GLU A 182 -17.31 8.56 1.07
N ASN A 183 -17.66 8.11 2.27
CA ASN A 183 -16.85 8.27 3.50
C ASN A 183 -16.58 9.75 3.89
N LYS A 184 -17.44 10.67 3.49
CA LYS A 184 -17.24 12.12 3.69
C LYS A 184 -17.09 12.49 5.16
N ASP A 185 -17.93 11.91 6.04
CA ASP A 185 -17.91 12.20 7.47
C ASP A 185 -16.62 11.70 8.13
N LEU A 186 -16.18 10.50 7.75
CA LEU A 186 -14.91 9.93 8.23
C LEU A 186 -13.72 10.77 7.78
N ILE A 187 -13.69 11.16 6.51
CA ILE A 187 -12.67 12.05 5.95
C ILE A 187 -12.65 13.40 6.67
N HIS A 188 -13.82 13.99 6.93
CA HIS A 188 -13.93 15.26 7.65
C HIS A 188 -13.39 15.14 9.08
N GLN A 189 -13.74 14.06 9.81
CA GLN A 189 -13.19 13.79 11.14
C GLN A 189 -11.66 13.69 11.13
N ILE A 190 -11.09 13.00 10.12
CA ILE A 190 -9.64 12.89 9.98
C ILE A 190 -9.01 14.26 9.70
N GLN A 191 -9.61 15.08 8.83
CA GLN A 191 -9.14 16.43 8.56
C GLN A 191 -9.16 17.34 9.79
N GLN A 192 -10.19 17.21 10.63
CA GLN A 192 -10.26 17.92 11.93
C GLN A 192 -9.17 17.45 12.90
N LEU A 193 -8.83 16.16 12.90
CA LEU A 193 -7.70 15.67 13.69
C LEU A 193 -6.37 16.19 13.17
N ILE A 194 -6.15 16.14 11.85
CA ILE A 194 -4.93 16.65 11.20
C ILE A 194 -4.71 18.14 11.55
N ALA A 195 -5.77 18.95 11.55
CA ALA A 195 -5.69 20.38 11.85
C ALA A 195 -5.20 20.71 13.29
N LYS A 196 -5.21 19.74 14.21
CA LYS A 196 -4.69 19.90 15.57
C LYS A 196 -3.16 19.81 15.66
N PHE A 197 -2.50 19.28 14.63
CA PHE A 197 -1.05 19.07 14.63
C PHE A 197 -0.32 20.25 13.96
N GLY A 198 0.73 20.73 14.61
CA GLY A 198 1.55 21.82 14.07
C GLY A 198 2.37 21.45 12.84
N ASP A 199 2.89 20.21 12.80
CA ASP A 199 3.63 19.66 11.65
C ASP A 199 3.29 18.19 11.45
N ILE A 200 2.37 17.91 10.54
CA ILE A 200 2.03 16.55 10.12
C ILE A 200 2.15 16.42 8.60
N LYS A 201 2.75 15.31 8.16
CA LYS A 201 2.81 14.92 6.74
C LYS A 201 2.28 13.53 6.55
N ILE A 202 1.29 13.37 5.67
CA ILE A 202 0.79 12.08 5.22
C ILE A 202 1.49 11.74 3.91
N LEU A 203 2.29 10.69 3.94
CA LEU A 203 3.19 10.29 2.88
C LEU A 203 2.75 8.94 2.29
N LYS A 204 2.84 8.81 0.98
CA LYS A 204 2.55 7.54 0.32
C LYS A 204 3.82 6.70 0.22
N VAL A 205 3.73 5.46 0.67
CA VAL A 205 4.73 4.42 0.40
C VAL A 205 4.22 3.48 -0.69
N LYS A 206 5.10 2.68 -1.23
CA LYS A 206 4.74 1.61 -2.15
C LYS A 206 4.43 0.38 -1.31
N GLY A 207 3.22 -0.16 -1.46
CA GLY A 207 2.84 -1.41 -0.81
C GLY A 207 3.76 -2.56 -1.21
N HIS A 208 4.07 -3.44 -0.28
CA HIS A 208 4.92 -4.62 -0.45
C HIS A 208 6.29 -4.32 -1.08
N ALA A 209 6.90 -3.21 -0.67
CA ALA A 209 8.22 -2.79 -1.16
C ALA A 209 9.38 -3.20 -0.24
N GLY A 210 9.15 -4.10 0.73
CA GLY A 210 10.15 -4.53 1.71
C GLY A 210 10.41 -3.49 2.82
N ILE A 211 9.47 -2.56 3.04
CA ILE A 211 9.54 -1.62 4.17
C ILE A 211 8.98 -2.35 5.39
N LYS A 212 9.86 -2.75 6.30
CA LYS A 212 9.54 -3.57 7.47
C LYS A 212 8.34 -3.04 8.27
N GLU A 213 8.30 -1.76 8.54
CA GLU A 213 7.28 -1.12 9.35
C GLU A 213 5.91 -1.11 8.66
N ASN A 214 5.90 -1.03 7.31
CA ASN A 214 4.66 -1.16 6.53
C ASN A 214 4.15 -2.59 6.50
N GLU A 215 5.05 -3.57 6.44
CA GLU A 215 4.68 -5.00 6.49
C GLU A 215 4.15 -5.40 7.88
N ILE A 216 4.65 -4.78 8.95
CA ILE A 216 4.09 -4.94 10.30
C ILE A 216 2.64 -4.40 10.33
N ALA A 217 2.39 -3.20 9.82
CA ALA A 217 1.05 -2.62 9.80
C ALA A 217 0.07 -3.48 8.97
N ASP A 218 0.48 -3.98 7.78
CA ASP A 218 -0.31 -4.90 6.94
C ASP A 218 -0.65 -6.19 7.69
N SER A 219 0.34 -6.82 8.34
CA SER A 219 0.10 -8.04 9.14
C SER A 219 -0.90 -7.81 10.28
N LEU A 220 -0.75 -6.72 11.03
CA LEU A 220 -1.65 -6.35 12.11
C LEU A 220 -3.09 -6.10 11.62
N ALA A 221 -3.26 -5.42 10.48
CA ALA A 221 -4.57 -5.18 9.87
C ALA A 221 -5.23 -6.47 9.38
N THR A 222 -4.46 -7.32 8.69
CA THR A 222 -4.93 -8.61 8.17
C THR A 222 -5.35 -9.55 9.28
N ASP A 223 -4.59 -9.62 10.37
CA ASP A 223 -4.92 -10.46 11.53
C ASP A 223 -6.18 -9.99 12.26
N ALA A 224 -6.39 -8.67 12.35
CA ALA A 224 -7.59 -8.09 12.95
C ALA A 224 -8.86 -8.21 12.07
N ALA A 225 -8.72 -8.52 10.78
CA ALA A 225 -9.81 -8.71 9.82
C ALA A 225 -10.31 -10.17 9.73
N LYS A 226 -9.78 -11.08 10.55
CA LYS A 226 -10.21 -12.50 10.65
C LYS A 226 -11.38 -12.62 11.60
#